data_267cee56ce600f234b83d69c8c339cda
#
_entry.id   267cee56ce600f234b83d69c8c339cda
#
_cell.length_a   1.000
_cell.length_b   1.000
_cell.length_c   1.000
_cell.angle_alpha   90.00
_cell.angle_beta   90.00
_cell.angle_gamma   90.00
#
_symmetry.space_group_name_H-M   'P 1'
#
loop_
_entity.id
_entity.type
_entity.pdbx_description
1 polymer ?
#
loop_
_entity_poly.entity_id
_entity_poly.type
_entity_poly.pdbx_seq_one_letter_code
_entity_poly.pdbx_strand_id
1 'polypeptide(L)'
;SVGSVFKLVTAAQAIDEGFADFMYDCTGNINIKGQYFNCHKLSGHGLQSMSDAMTNSCNTYFINLSSGLNVESFRKLAYSLGFGRENYLCAGITGSAGVLPTTKQLMIPAEFANFSFGQGKLTATPLQITQLTCAIGGEGKMPVLRLIRGVTVDGETVGNEKQPQISQVLEPETAEQLKKLMIFAIRNNKDSNARTNKISVGAKTSTAQTGRVDENGVELCNGWITGFFPARKPKYALTVLVEDGGYGNDCAAPIFHSIVEKIYE
;
A
#
# COMPACT_ATOMS: atom_id res chain seq x y z
N SER A 1 3.50 -11.36 2.16
CA SER A 1 3.53 -10.31 1.09
C SER A 1 2.43 -9.28 1.30
N VAL A 2 2.58 -8.12 0.71
CA VAL A 2 1.62 -7.00 0.77
C VAL A 2 0.84 -6.82 -0.54
N GLY A 3 1.36 -7.37 -1.63
CA GLY A 3 0.75 -7.30 -2.96
C GLY A 3 0.50 -5.87 -3.41
N SER A 4 -0.62 -5.65 -4.08
CA SER A 4 -0.95 -4.41 -4.81
C SER A 4 -1.00 -3.12 -3.98
N VAL A 5 -0.98 -3.19 -2.64
CA VAL A 5 -0.80 -1.98 -1.81
C VAL A 5 0.57 -1.36 -2.06
N PHE A 6 1.60 -2.17 -2.33
CA PHE A 6 2.96 -1.68 -2.59
C PHE A 6 3.08 -0.88 -3.91
N LYS A 7 2.12 -1.03 -4.83
CA LYS A 7 2.05 -0.19 -6.05
C LYS A 7 1.97 1.30 -5.74
N LEU A 8 1.53 1.68 -4.54
CA LEU A 8 1.57 3.07 -4.07
C LEU A 8 3.02 3.56 -3.92
N VAL A 9 3.93 2.70 -3.44
CA VAL A 9 5.37 3.04 -3.33
C VAL A 9 6.01 3.11 -4.71
N THR A 10 5.64 2.20 -5.61
CA THR A 10 6.10 2.21 -7.01
C THR A 10 5.64 3.47 -7.73
N ALA A 11 4.37 3.86 -7.53
CA ALA A 11 3.84 5.10 -8.10
C ALA A 11 4.56 6.34 -7.52
N ALA A 12 4.85 6.36 -6.20
CA ALA A 12 5.61 7.45 -5.58
C ALA A 12 6.97 7.62 -6.25
N GLN A 13 7.75 6.54 -6.36
CA GLN A 13 9.06 6.57 -7.01
C GLN A 13 8.97 7.02 -8.47
N ALA A 14 7.96 6.54 -9.19
CA ALA A 14 7.75 6.91 -10.58
C ALA A 14 7.39 8.40 -10.75
N ILE A 15 6.58 8.94 -9.86
CA ILE A 15 6.24 10.38 -9.85
C ILE A 15 7.50 11.19 -9.57
N ASP A 16 8.30 10.83 -8.58
CA ASP A 16 9.53 11.52 -8.21
C ASP A 16 10.61 11.46 -9.33
N GLU A 17 10.59 10.41 -10.17
CA GLU A 17 11.48 10.27 -11.33
C GLU A 17 10.88 10.81 -12.65
N GLY A 18 9.72 11.49 -12.61
CA GLY A 18 9.11 12.14 -13.76
C GLY A 18 8.27 11.25 -14.67
N PHE A 19 7.85 10.07 -14.20
CA PHE A 19 7.02 9.11 -14.95
C PHE A 19 5.52 9.20 -14.62
N ALA A 20 5.05 10.34 -14.10
CA ALA A 20 3.63 10.51 -13.74
C ALA A 20 2.67 10.27 -14.92
N ASP A 21 3.07 10.65 -16.13
CA ASP A 21 2.27 10.54 -17.37
C ASP A 21 2.56 9.25 -18.16
N PHE A 22 3.25 8.28 -17.55
CA PHE A 22 3.57 7.03 -18.21
C PHE A 22 2.31 6.28 -18.64
N MET A 23 2.30 5.81 -19.89
CA MET A 23 1.21 5.02 -20.47
C MET A 23 1.72 3.64 -20.87
N TYR A 24 0.89 2.61 -20.69
CA TYR A 24 1.23 1.23 -21.02
C TYR A 24 0.02 0.45 -21.51
N ASP A 25 0.19 -0.31 -22.60
CA ASP A 25 -0.83 -1.22 -23.11
C ASP A 25 -0.70 -2.60 -22.46
N CYS A 26 -1.63 -2.92 -21.57
CA CYS A 26 -1.67 -4.19 -20.86
C CYS A 26 -2.33 -5.29 -21.71
N THR A 27 -1.55 -6.19 -22.23
CA THR A 27 -1.99 -7.35 -23.03
C THR A 27 -2.25 -8.62 -22.20
N GLY A 28 -2.21 -8.51 -20.87
CA GLY A 28 -2.47 -9.61 -19.93
C GLY A 28 -1.23 -10.30 -19.39
N ASN A 29 -0.08 -10.16 -20.01
CA ASN A 29 1.21 -10.64 -19.51
C ASN A 29 2.37 -9.74 -19.97
N ILE A 30 3.53 -9.93 -19.35
CA ILE A 30 4.79 -9.26 -19.72
C ILE A 30 5.94 -10.23 -19.54
N ASN A 31 6.92 -10.22 -20.46
CA ASN A 31 8.13 -11.00 -20.37
C ASN A 31 9.28 -10.12 -19.85
N ILE A 32 9.87 -10.51 -18.74
CA ILE A 32 11.05 -9.86 -18.16
C ILE A 32 12.23 -10.83 -18.21
N LYS A 33 13.12 -10.63 -19.18
CA LYS A 33 14.32 -11.44 -19.36
C LYS A 33 14.08 -12.97 -19.39
N GLY A 34 13.00 -13.40 -20.05
CA GLY A 34 12.64 -14.81 -20.20
C GLY A 34 11.63 -15.33 -19.17
N GLN A 35 11.33 -14.56 -18.12
CA GLN A 35 10.29 -14.90 -17.16
C GLN A 35 8.98 -14.15 -17.48
N TYR A 36 7.86 -14.88 -17.56
CA TYR A 36 6.55 -14.32 -17.79
C TYR A 36 5.87 -13.97 -16.48
N PHE A 37 5.27 -12.78 -16.45
CA PHE A 37 4.42 -12.29 -15.36
C PHE A 37 3.03 -12.03 -15.88
N ASN A 38 2.03 -12.58 -15.22
CA ASN A 38 0.64 -12.42 -15.61
C ASN A 38 -0.02 -11.25 -14.87
N CYS A 39 -0.84 -10.50 -15.59
CA CYS A 39 -1.83 -9.65 -14.98
C CYS A 39 -2.99 -10.54 -14.48
N HIS A 40 -3.70 -10.10 -13.44
CA HIS A 40 -4.87 -10.83 -12.96
C HIS A 40 -6.00 -10.90 -14.03
N LYS A 41 -6.04 -9.91 -14.94
CA LYS A 41 -6.89 -9.95 -16.14
C LYS A 41 -6.06 -10.48 -17.30
N LEU A 42 -6.18 -11.77 -17.59
CA LEU A 42 -5.38 -12.45 -18.62
C LEU A 42 -5.64 -11.93 -20.04
N SER A 43 -6.82 -11.38 -20.32
CA SER A 43 -7.16 -10.73 -21.62
C SER A 43 -6.57 -9.33 -21.75
N GLY A 44 -5.88 -8.83 -20.71
CA GLY A 44 -5.33 -7.47 -20.66
C GLY A 44 -6.36 -6.41 -20.30
N HIS A 45 -5.85 -5.24 -19.91
CA HIS A 45 -6.66 -4.05 -19.59
C HIS A 45 -6.68 -3.04 -20.74
N GLY A 46 -5.85 -3.25 -21.78
CA GLY A 46 -5.61 -2.26 -22.85
C GLY A 46 -4.73 -1.12 -22.34
N LEU A 47 -4.82 0.01 -23.03
CA LEU A 47 -4.05 1.21 -22.72
C LEU A 47 -4.43 1.78 -21.35
N GLN A 48 -3.42 1.92 -20.46
CA GLN A 48 -3.60 2.36 -19.09
C GLN A 48 -2.73 3.58 -18.79
N SER A 49 -3.33 4.60 -18.20
CA SER A 49 -2.64 5.61 -17.41
C SER A 49 -2.31 5.07 -16.01
N MET A 50 -1.53 5.81 -15.22
CA MET A 50 -1.27 5.46 -13.82
C MET A 50 -2.57 5.37 -12.99
N SER A 51 -3.53 6.26 -13.25
CA SER A 51 -4.84 6.25 -12.58
C SER A 51 -5.67 5.02 -12.92
N ASP A 52 -5.69 4.61 -14.20
CA ASP A 52 -6.38 3.41 -14.65
C ASP A 52 -5.71 2.16 -14.08
N ALA A 53 -4.37 2.09 -14.15
CA ALA A 53 -3.60 0.97 -13.63
C ALA A 53 -3.72 0.81 -12.10
N MET A 54 -3.84 1.92 -11.35
CA MET A 54 -4.09 1.90 -9.91
C MET A 54 -5.50 1.39 -9.60
N THR A 55 -6.50 1.85 -10.37
CA THR A 55 -7.91 1.42 -10.27
C THR A 55 -8.06 -0.06 -10.58
N ASN A 56 -7.53 -0.47 -11.73
CA ASN A 56 -7.57 -1.85 -12.21
C ASN A 56 -6.55 -2.76 -11.51
N SER A 57 -5.72 -2.23 -10.62
CA SER A 57 -4.64 -2.96 -9.98
C SER A 57 -3.74 -3.72 -10.98
N CYS A 58 -3.44 -3.14 -12.14
CA CYS A 58 -2.74 -3.78 -13.25
C CYS A 58 -1.30 -4.13 -12.88
N ASN A 59 -0.96 -5.43 -12.85
CA ASN A 59 0.38 -5.88 -12.51
C ASN A 59 1.41 -5.49 -13.58
N THR A 60 1.09 -5.77 -14.84
CA THR A 60 2.03 -5.57 -15.95
C THR A 60 2.36 -4.10 -16.19
N TYR A 61 1.42 -3.18 -15.92
CA TYR A 61 1.69 -1.75 -15.91
C TYR A 61 2.83 -1.40 -14.93
N PHE A 62 2.68 -1.80 -13.66
CA PHE A 62 3.66 -1.46 -12.62
C PHE A 62 4.99 -2.18 -12.79
N ILE A 63 4.99 -3.40 -13.35
CA ILE A 63 6.21 -4.10 -13.73
C ILE A 63 6.94 -3.37 -14.86
N ASN A 64 6.23 -2.94 -15.92
CA ASN A 64 6.85 -2.21 -17.03
C ASN A 64 7.35 -0.83 -16.58
N LEU A 65 6.52 -0.09 -15.85
CA LEU A 65 6.91 1.20 -15.26
C LEU A 65 8.19 1.08 -14.44
N SER A 66 8.29 0.06 -13.57
CA SER A 66 9.45 -0.12 -12.70
C SER A 66 10.73 -0.40 -13.46
N SER A 67 10.67 -0.94 -14.68
CA SER A 67 11.86 -1.22 -15.49
C SER A 67 12.66 0.04 -15.87
N GLY A 68 12.02 1.21 -15.82
CA GLY A 68 12.66 2.52 -16.02
C GLY A 68 13.16 3.19 -14.74
N LEU A 69 12.83 2.64 -13.55
CA LEU A 69 13.14 3.28 -12.26
C LEU A 69 14.53 2.89 -11.76
N ASN A 70 15.15 3.82 -11.01
CA ASN A 70 16.39 3.55 -10.32
C ASN A 70 16.17 2.61 -9.13
N VAL A 71 16.77 1.42 -9.17
CA VAL A 71 16.60 0.35 -8.16
C VAL A 71 17.01 0.81 -6.77
N GLU A 72 18.13 1.53 -6.64
CA GLU A 72 18.65 1.98 -5.35
C GLU A 72 17.76 3.06 -4.73
N SER A 73 17.36 4.06 -5.53
CA SER A 73 16.45 5.13 -5.10
C SER A 73 15.09 4.55 -4.68
N PHE A 74 14.54 3.62 -5.45
CA PHE A 74 13.28 2.98 -5.14
C PHE A 74 13.34 2.18 -3.83
N ARG A 75 14.42 1.40 -3.63
CA ARG A 75 14.63 0.69 -2.37
C ARG A 75 14.79 1.67 -1.18
N LYS A 76 15.51 2.77 -1.39
CA LYS A 76 15.72 3.82 -0.38
C LYS A 76 14.39 4.49 0.00
N LEU A 77 13.54 4.80 -0.98
CA LEU A 77 12.20 5.32 -0.73
C LEU A 77 11.36 4.33 0.08
N ALA A 78 11.33 3.04 -0.30
CA ALA A 78 10.63 2.03 0.49
C ALA A 78 11.13 1.96 1.94
N TYR A 79 12.44 2.05 2.15
CA TYR A 79 13.02 2.07 3.50
C TYR A 79 12.62 3.33 4.28
N SER A 80 12.61 4.51 3.67
CA SER A 80 12.16 5.76 4.31
C SER A 80 10.69 5.71 4.70
N LEU A 81 9.87 5.00 3.93
CA LEU A 81 8.46 4.74 4.21
C LEU A 81 8.21 3.65 5.26
N GLY A 82 9.27 3.13 5.90
CA GLY A 82 9.19 2.22 7.03
C GLY A 82 9.33 0.73 6.69
N PHE A 83 9.41 0.34 5.43
CA PHE A 83 9.61 -1.07 5.05
C PHE A 83 11.01 -1.55 5.45
N GLY A 84 11.09 -2.73 6.06
CA GLY A 84 12.35 -3.27 6.60
C GLY A 84 12.83 -2.59 7.88
N ARG A 85 11.96 -1.85 8.58
CA ARG A 85 12.26 -1.17 9.85
C ARG A 85 11.32 -1.64 10.95
N GLU A 86 11.87 -1.82 12.13
CA GLU A 86 11.08 -2.06 13.33
C GLU A 86 10.34 -0.79 13.76
N ASN A 87 9.13 -0.97 14.28
CA ASN A 87 8.32 0.09 14.87
C ASN A 87 8.33 -0.05 16.40
N TYR A 88 9.03 0.83 17.09
CA TYR A 88 8.94 0.92 18.55
C TYR A 88 7.61 1.60 18.92
N LEU A 89 6.72 0.87 19.59
CA LEU A 89 5.38 1.34 19.92
C LEU A 89 5.24 1.83 21.36
N CYS A 90 5.89 1.16 22.28
CA CYS A 90 6.02 1.52 23.70
C CYS A 90 7.01 0.57 24.38
N ALA A 91 7.30 0.81 25.69
CA ALA A 91 8.23 -0.03 26.45
C ALA A 91 7.87 -1.52 26.35
N GLY A 92 8.80 -2.33 25.83
CA GLY A 92 8.65 -3.76 25.65
C GLY A 92 7.82 -4.23 24.45
N ILE A 93 7.30 -3.29 23.62
CA ILE A 93 6.52 -3.66 22.41
C ILE A 93 7.13 -3.01 21.18
N THR A 94 7.66 -3.87 20.31
CA THR A 94 8.24 -3.50 19.02
C THR A 94 7.55 -4.28 17.90
N GLY A 95 7.10 -3.59 16.86
CA GLY A 95 6.54 -4.21 15.66
C GLY A 95 7.65 -4.77 14.77
N SER A 96 7.36 -5.92 14.11
CA SER A 96 8.32 -6.55 13.19
C SER A 96 8.76 -5.62 12.07
N ALA A 97 10.03 -5.75 11.66
CA ALA A 97 10.59 -5.04 10.51
C ALA A 97 10.01 -5.52 9.15
N GLY A 98 9.45 -6.73 9.09
CA GLY A 98 9.20 -7.37 7.81
C GLY A 98 10.50 -7.63 7.05
N VAL A 99 10.40 -7.80 5.74
CA VAL A 99 11.56 -8.04 4.86
C VAL A 99 11.54 -7.01 3.73
N LEU A 100 12.59 -6.21 3.62
CA LEU A 100 12.88 -5.37 2.46
C LEU A 100 14.07 -5.97 1.70
N PRO A 101 13.89 -6.44 0.44
CA PRO A 101 14.98 -7.02 -0.33
C PRO A 101 16.18 -6.08 -0.43
N THR A 102 17.39 -6.65 -0.46
CA THR A 102 18.62 -5.89 -0.65
C THR A 102 18.74 -5.38 -2.09
N THR A 103 19.49 -4.30 -2.30
CA THR A 103 19.77 -3.78 -3.65
C THR A 103 20.33 -4.88 -4.57
N LYS A 104 21.25 -5.74 -4.07
CA LYS A 104 21.81 -6.86 -4.82
C LYS A 104 20.73 -7.84 -5.30
N GLN A 105 19.72 -8.13 -4.48
CA GLN A 105 18.60 -8.98 -4.87
C GLN A 105 17.73 -8.31 -5.92
N LEU A 106 17.45 -7.01 -5.76
CA LEU A 106 16.65 -6.22 -6.70
C LEU A 106 17.33 -5.94 -8.04
N MET A 107 18.65 -6.13 -8.14
CA MET A 107 19.35 -6.10 -9.43
C MET A 107 19.02 -7.31 -10.33
N ILE A 108 18.36 -8.34 -9.79
CA ILE A 108 17.81 -9.45 -10.56
C ILE A 108 16.47 -9.00 -11.16
N PRO A 109 16.31 -8.97 -12.50
CA PRO A 109 15.13 -8.39 -13.15
C PRO A 109 13.78 -8.97 -12.67
N ALA A 110 13.72 -10.28 -12.46
CA ALA A 110 12.52 -10.95 -11.97
C ALA A 110 12.18 -10.60 -10.50
N GLU A 111 13.19 -10.45 -9.65
CA GLU A 111 13.00 -10.01 -8.25
C GLU A 111 12.52 -8.55 -8.20
N PHE A 112 13.06 -7.68 -9.09
CA PHE A 112 12.63 -6.29 -9.19
C PHE A 112 11.20 -6.18 -9.74
N ALA A 113 10.85 -6.99 -10.73
CA ALA A 113 9.48 -7.08 -11.22
C ALA A 113 8.53 -7.49 -10.09
N ASN A 114 8.82 -8.54 -9.32
CA ASN A 114 8.02 -8.95 -8.17
C ASN A 114 7.90 -7.83 -7.11
N PHE A 115 9.01 -7.16 -6.81
CA PHE A 115 9.05 -6.06 -5.86
C PHE A 115 8.11 -4.92 -6.26
N SER A 116 8.05 -4.58 -7.55
CA SER A 116 7.26 -3.45 -8.06
C SER A 116 5.76 -3.55 -7.82
N PHE A 117 5.22 -4.76 -7.61
CA PHE A 117 3.81 -4.95 -7.27
C PHE A 117 3.59 -5.66 -5.93
N GLY A 118 4.63 -5.65 -5.07
CA GLY A 118 4.53 -6.06 -3.67
C GLY A 118 4.58 -7.56 -3.43
N GLN A 119 5.23 -8.31 -4.32
CA GLN A 119 5.40 -9.75 -4.24
C GLN A 119 6.89 -10.15 -4.06
N GLY A 120 7.19 -11.42 -4.19
CA GLY A 120 8.52 -11.96 -3.98
C GLY A 120 8.91 -11.95 -2.50
N LYS A 121 10.12 -11.48 -2.20
CA LYS A 121 10.68 -11.50 -0.83
C LYS A 121 10.17 -10.37 0.07
N LEU A 122 9.42 -9.40 -0.49
CA LEU A 122 8.89 -8.28 0.27
C LEU A 122 7.81 -8.76 1.24
N THR A 123 7.99 -8.46 2.52
CA THR A 123 6.94 -8.60 3.54
C THR A 123 6.85 -7.33 4.38
N ALA A 124 5.64 -6.98 4.81
CA ALA A 124 5.42 -5.86 5.72
C ALA A 124 4.28 -6.15 6.70
N THR A 125 4.26 -5.39 7.77
CA THR A 125 3.21 -5.43 8.79
C THR A 125 2.07 -4.47 8.46
N PRO A 126 0.85 -4.68 9.00
CA PRO A 126 -0.24 -3.70 8.91
C PRO A 126 0.17 -2.31 9.43
N LEU A 127 1.04 -2.24 10.42
CA LEU A 127 1.56 -0.98 10.96
C LEU A 127 2.34 -0.19 9.91
N GLN A 128 3.25 -0.84 9.17
CA GLN A 128 4.03 -0.20 8.10
C GLN A 128 3.13 0.29 6.96
N ILE A 129 2.10 -0.49 6.60
CA ILE A 129 1.11 -0.08 5.60
C ILE A 129 0.27 1.11 6.10
N THR A 130 -0.08 1.14 7.39
CA THR A 130 -0.79 2.29 7.98
C THR A 130 0.08 3.54 7.97
N GLN A 131 1.39 3.42 8.26
CA GLN A 131 2.33 4.55 8.18
C GLN A 131 2.45 5.11 6.76
N LEU A 132 2.56 4.24 5.74
CA LEU A 132 2.51 4.66 4.33
C LEU A 132 1.23 5.44 4.04
N THR A 133 0.09 4.96 4.52
CA THR A 133 -1.21 5.62 4.32
C THR A 133 -1.29 6.95 5.05
N CYS A 134 -0.72 7.06 6.26
CA CYS A 134 -0.57 8.33 6.98
C CYS A 134 0.28 9.32 6.20
N ALA A 135 1.41 8.88 5.63
CA ALA A 135 2.26 9.74 4.82
C ALA A 135 1.53 10.28 3.59
N ILE A 136 0.79 9.42 2.88
CA ILE A 136 0.01 9.83 1.70
C ILE A 136 -1.09 10.82 2.08
N GLY A 137 -1.87 10.52 3.13
CA GLY A 137 -2.96 11.39 3.61
C GLY A 137 -2.49 12.66 4.31
N GLY A 138 -1.25 12.69 4.79
CA GLY A 138 -0.64 13.72 5.61
C GLY A 138 0.39 14.60 4.89
N GLU A 139 0.23 14.80 3.57
CA GLU A 139 1.14 15.67 2.78
C GLU A 139 2.61 15.23 2.83
N GLY A 140 2.84 13.92 2.80
CA GLY A 140 4.17 13.32 2.88
C GLY A 140 4.72 13.16 4.29
N LYS A 141 3.98 13.56 5.30
CA LYS A 141 4.37 13.51 6.72
C LYS A 141 3.98 12.18 7.35
N MET A 142 4.97 11.42 7.76
CA MET A 142 4.79 10.12 8.41
C MET A 142 4.96 10.23 9.93
N PRO A 143 3.93 9.91 10.73
CA PRO A 143 4.06 9.91 12.18
C PRO A 143 4.82 8.67 12.68
N VAL A 144 5.56 8.83 13.77
CA VAL A 144 6.02 7.69 14.57
C VAL A 144 4.80 7.12 15.31
N LEU A 145 4.54 5.83 15.09
CA LEU A 145 3.40 5.15 15.71
C LEU A 145 3.64 4.98 17.22
N ARG A 146 2.58 5.06 18.02
CA ARG A 146 2.58 4.80 19.45
C ARG A 146 1.27 4.13 19.87
N LEU A 147 1.33 3.20 20.82
CA LEU A 147 0.13 2.58 21.41
C LEU A 147 -0.38 3.39 22.61
N ILE A 148 0.54 4.02 23.34
CA ILE A 148 0.19 4.74 24.57
C ILE A 148 0.27 6.24 24.28
N ARG A 149 -0.84 6.94 24.44
CA ARG A 149 -0.91 8.39 24.34
C ARG A 149 -0.47 9.08 25.61
N GLY A 150 -0.88 8.55 26.76
CA GLY A 150 -0.56 9.10 28.08
C GLY A 150 -0.96 8.11 29.18
N VAL A 151 -0.57 8.43 30.39
CA VAL A 151 -0.94 7.68 31.60
C VAL A 151 -1.76 8.60 32.49
N THR A 152 -2.84 8.12 33.06
CA THR A 152 -3.67 8.86 34.03
C THR A 152 -3.60 8.17 35.39
N VAL A 153 -3.53 8.97 36.44
CA VAL A 153 -3.67 8.55 37.83
C VAL A 153 -4.81 9.37 38.43
N ASP A 154 -5.80 8.70 38.99
CA ASP A 154 -7.00 9.32 39.54
C ASP A 154 -7.72 10.31 38.60
N GLY A 155 -7.67 10.00 37.27
CA GLY A 155 -8.31 10.81 36.22
C GLY A 155 -7.45 11.99 35.73
N GLU A 156 -6.30 12.25 36.33
CA GLU A 156 -5.36 13.29 35.89
C GLU A 156 -4.24 12.69 35.05
N THR A 157 -3.86 13.38 33.95
CA THR A 157 -2.75 12.94 33.10
C THR A 157 -1.43 13.14 33.83
N VAL A 158 -0.70 12.05 34.05
CA VAL A 158 0.63 12.07 34.67
C VAL A 158 1.71 12.13 33.59
N GLY A 159 2.52 13.17 33.66
CA GLY A 159 3.62 13.41 32.74
C GLY A 159 3.21 14.23 31.50
N ASN A 160 4.21 14.76 30.80
CA ASN A 160 4.00 15.55 29.59
C ASN A 160 3.58 14.64 28.42
N GLU A 161 2.45 14.93 27.81
CA GLU A 161 2.04 14.33 26.56
C GLU A 161 3.02 14.74 25.45
N LYS A 162 3.94 13.85 25.10
CA LYS A 162 4.88 14.12 24.00
C LYS A 162 4.13 14.21 22.70
N GLN A 163 4.32 15.29 21.97
CA GLN A 163 3.80 15.39 20.60
C GLN A 163 4.40 14.25 19.77
N PRO A 164 3.60 13.63 18.84
CA PRO A 164 4.12 12.60 17.98
C PRO A 164 5.27 13.17 17.13
N GLN A 165 6.37 12.42 17.02
CA GLN A 165 7.41 12.75 16.07
C GLN A 165 6.89 12.51 14.65
N ILE A 166 7.19 13.45 13.77
CA ILE A 166 6.75 13.43 12.37
C ILE A 166 7.98 13.61 11.48
N SER A 167 8.11 12.77 10.47
CA SER A 167 9.17 12.87 9.47
C SER A 167 8.58 13.12 8.08
N GLN A 168 9.15 14.07 7.32
CA GLN A 168 8.83 14.22 5.89
C GLN A 168 9.48 13.07 5.14
N VAL A 169 8.71 12.20 4.50
CA VAL A 169 9.17 10.98 3.80
C VAL A 169 8.79 10.94 2.32
N LEU A 170 7.80 11.75 1.93
CA LEU A 170 7.44 12.01 0.54
C LEU A 170 7.42 13.52 0.32
N GLU A 171 7.71 13.96 -0.89
CA GLU A 171 7.43 15.33 -1.29
C GLU A 171 5.92 15.60 -1.20
N PRO A 172 5.48 16.79 -0.75
CA PRO A 172 4.05 17.10 -0.62
C PRO A 172 3.27 16.91 -1.92
N GLU A 173 3.89 17.22 -3.06
CA GLU A 173 3.29 17.07 -4.38
C GLU A 173 3.09 15.59 -4.74
N THR A 174 4.08 14.75 -4.48
CA THR A 174 3.99 13.29 -4.68
C THR A 174 2.89 12.70 -3.80
N ALA A 175 2.82 13.08 -2.53
CA ALA A 175 1.77 12.64 -1.62
C ALA A 175 0.37 13.06 -2.11
N GLU A 176 0.22 14.29 -2.62
CA GLU A 176 -1.05 14.77 -3.17
C GLU A 176 -1.46 14.01 -4.43
N GLN A 177 -0.51 13.67 -5.32
CA GLN A 177 -0.78 12.85 -6.50
C GLN A 177 -1.22 11.44 -6.09
N LEU A 178 -0.53 10.79 -5.15
CA LEU A 178 -0.91 9.47 -4.61
C LEU A 178 -2.30 9.50 -3.96
N LYS A 179 -2.59 10.56 -3.20
CA LYS A 179 -3.92 10.77 -2.60
C LYS A 179 -5.00 10.82 -3.68
N LYS A 180 -4.77 11.56 -4.77
CA LYS A 180 -5.69 11.61 -5.91
C LYS A 180 -5.87 10.25 -6.57
N LEU A 181 -4.79 9.48 -6.76
CA LEU A 181 -4.85 8.12 -7.32
C LEU A 181 -5.71 7.19 -6.45
N MET A 182 -5.56 7.22 -5.13
CA MET A 182 -6.34 6.38 -4.20
C MET A 182 -7.83 6.78 -4.19
N ILE A 183 -8.13 8.08 -4.24
CA ILE A 183 -9.51 8.59 -4.34
C ILE A 183 -10.13 8.19 -5.68
N PHE A 184 -9.38 8.38 -6.78
CA PHE A 184 -9.82 8.03 -8.12
C PHE A 184 -10.13 6.54 -8.23
N ALA A 185 -9.27 5.67 -7.67
CA ALA A 185 -9.44 4.23 -7.70
C ALA A 185 -10.76 3.79 -7.05
N ILE A 186 -11.13 4.34 -5.90
CA ILE A 186 -12.41 4.02 -5.26
C ILE A 186 -13.61 4.62 -6.00
N ARG A 187 -13.47 5.86 -6.47
CA ARG A 187 -14.57 6.55 -7.15
C ARG A 187 -14.94 5.90 -8.49
N ASN A 188 -13.95 5.42 -9.23
CA ASN A 188 -14.15 4.88 -10.58
C ASN A 188 -14.29 3.35 -10.61
N ASN A 189 -13.95 2.64 -9.55
CA ASN A 189 -14.26 1.21 -9.43
C ASN A 189 -15.67 1.02 -8.86
N LYS A 190 -16.65 0.72 -9.73
CA LYS A 190 -18.06 0.52 -9.31
C LYS A 190 -18.23 -0.71 -8.42
N ASP A 191 -17.35 -1.70 -8.54
CA ASP A 191 -17.41 -2.96 -7.81
C ASP A 191 -16.60 -2.92 -6.50
N SER A 192 -16.11 -1.75 -6.10
CA SER A 192 -15.37 -1.59 -4.85
C SER A 192 -16.28 -1.67 -3.63
N ASN A 193 -16.09 -2.70 -2.81
CA ASN A 193 -16.77 -2.87 -1.52
C ASN A 193 -16.28 -1.89 -0.42
N ALA A 194 -15.26 -1.07 -0.73
CA ALA A 194 -14.77 -0.02 0.19
C ALA A 194 -15.53 1.31 0.04
N ARG A 195 -16.44 1.44 -0.92
CA ARG A 195 -17.21 2.68 -1.14
C ARG A 195 -18.17 2.90 0.01
N THR A 196 -18.24 4.12 0.51
CA THR A 196 -19.15 4.52 1.58
C THR A 196 -20.08 5.62 1.07
N ASN A 197 -21.26 5.74 1.69
CA ASN A 197 -22.25 6.75 1.35
C ASN A 197 -22.15 7.99 2.24
N LYS A 198 -21.58 7.84 3.44
CA LYS A 198 -21.50 8.93 4.44
C LYS A 198 -20.34 9.87 4.20
N ILE A 199 -19.21 9.33 3.76
CA ILE A 199 -18.00 10.12 3.55
C ILE A 199 -17.16 9.57 2.38
N SER A 200 -16.53 10.44 1.60
CA SER A 200 -15.60 9.96 0.57
C SER A 200 -14.28 9.49 1.18
N VAL A 201 -13.76 8.41 0.62
CA VAL A 201 -12.51 7.76 1.05
C VAL A 201 -11.51 7.67 -0.11
N GLY A 202 -10.23 7.58 0.20
CA GLY A 202 -9.19 7.12 -0.70
C GLY A 202 -8.65 5.81 -0.18
N ALA A 203 -8.63 4.76 -1.01
CA ALA A 203 -8.15 3.46 -0.56
C ALA A 203 -7.53 2.63 -1.69
N LYS A 204 -6.79 1.58 -1.30
CA LYS A 204 -6.23 0.58 -2.20
C LYS A 204 -6.41 -0.81 -1.59
N THR A 205 -7.04 -1.70 -2.33
CA THR A 205 -7.16 -3.14 -2.01
C THR A 205 -5.95 -3.91 -2.55
N SER A 206 -5.68 -5.04 -1.93
CA SER A 206 -4.70 -6.00 -2.41
C SER A 206 -5.13 -7.42 -2.10
N THR A 207 -4.68 -8.33 -2.96
CA THR A 207 -4.73 -9.78 -2.77
C THR A 207 -3.28 -10.25 -2.88
N ALA A 208 -2.72 -10.69 -1.77
CA ALA A 208 -1.31 -11.07 -1.69
C ALA A 208 -1.19 -12.58 -1.56
N GLN A 209 -0.50 -13.20 -2.51
CA GLN A 209 -0.21 -14.63 -2.51
C GLN A 209 0.65 -15.00 -1.30
N THR A 210 0.31 -16.11 -0.63
CA THR A 210 1.04 -16.61 0.54
C THR A 210 2.06 -17.68 0.18
N GLY A 211 1.95 -18.28 -1.02
CA GLY A 211 2.70 -19.46 -1.43
C GLY A 211 2.24 -20.73 -0.74
N ARG A 212 1.14 -20.69 0.01
CA ARG A 212 0.49 -21.84 0.65
C ARG A 212 -0.77 -22.21 -0.14
N VAL A 213 -1.14 -23.47 -0.05
CA VAL A 213 -2.40 -24.00 -0.63
C VAL A 213 -3.24 -24.61 0.48
N ASP A 214 -4.55 -24.64 0.28
CA ASP A 214 -5.49 -25.36 1.14
C ASP A 214 -5.46 -26.89 0.86
N GLU A 215 -6.31 -27.65 1.54
CA GLU A 215 -6.45 -29.09 1.36
C GLU A 215 -6.92 -29.51 -0.05
N ASN A 216 -7.50 -28.61 -0.82
CA ASN A 216 -7.97 -28.82 -2.19
C ASN A 216 -6.95 -28.33 -3.23
N GLY A 217 -5.77 -27.84 -2.82
CA GLY A 217 -4.73 -27.29 -3.70
C GLY A 217 -5.02 -25.87 -4.19
N VAL A 218 -5.98 -25.14 -3.60
CA VAL A 218 -6.28 -23.75 -3.92
C VAL A 218 -5.30 -22.83 -3.20
N GLU A 219 -4.70 -21.89 -3.92
CA GLU A 219 -3.75 -20.95 -3.35
C GLU A 219 -4.40 -20.04 -2.30
N LEU A 220 -3.81 -20.01 -1.11
CA LEU A 220 -4.23 -19.13 -0.02
C LEU A 220 -3.68 -17.72 -0.24
N CYS A 221 -4.56 -16.73 -0.11
CA CYS A 221 -4.22 -15.34 -0.28
C CYS A 221 -4.63 -14.51 0.92
N ASN A 222 -3.78 -13.56 1.28
CA ASN A 222 -4.12 -12.55 2.28
C ASN A 222 -4.83 -11.37 1.60
N GLY A 223 -6.01 -11.03 2.11
CA GLY A 223 -6.77 -9.88 1.64
C GLY A 223 -6.41 -8.62 2.42
N TRP A 224 -6.02 -7.56 1.70
CA TRP A 224 -5.66 -6.28 2.30
C TRP A 224 -6.54 -5.15 1.77
N ILE A 225 -6.74 -4.17 2.61
CA ILE A 225 -7.11 -2.81 2.22
C ILE A 225 -6.41 -1.81 3.12
N THR A 226 -5.98 -0.72 2.53
CA THR A 226 -5.55 0.46 3.29
C THR A 226 -6.17 1.70 2.70
N GLY A 227 -6.50 2.67 3.53
CA GLY A 227 -7.11 3.90 3.07
C GLY A 227 -7.16 4.97 4.15
N PHE A 228 -7.57 6.15 3.74
CA PHE A 228 -7.74 7.32 4.59
C PHE A 228 -9.11 7.96 4.36
N PHE A 229 -9.59 8.63 5.37
CA PHE A 229 -10.87 9.35 5.34
C PHE A 229 -10.91 10.51 6.36
N PRO A 230 -11.69 11.60 6.07
CA PRO A 230 -12.32 11.98 4.80
C PRO A 230 -11.30 12.16 3.66
N ALA A 231 -11.69 11.87 2.41
CA ALA A 231 -10.77 11.92 1.26
C ALA A 231 -10.07 13.28 1.06
N ARG A 232 -10.81 14.40 1.23
CA ARG A 232 -10.27 15.76 0.99
C ARG A 232 -9.34 16.23 2.10
N LYS A 233 -9.66 15.94 3.37
CA LYS A 233 -8.89 16.33 4.56
C LYS A 233 -8.81 15.14 5.49
N PRO A 234 -7.88 14.22 5.25
CA PRO A 234 -7.75 12.98 6.02
C PRO A 234 -7.57 13.24 7.52
N LYS A 235 -8.35 12.53 8.32
CA LYS A 235 -8.25 12.51 9.79
C LYS A 235 -7.82 11.14 10.30
N TYR A 236 -8.17 10.11 9.54
CA TYR A 236 -7.93 8.72 9.90
C TYR A 236 -7.24 7.98 8.76
N ALA A 237 -6.32 7.09 9.10
CA ALA A 237 -5.79 6.05 8.24
C ALA A 237 -6.19 4.70 8.83
N LEU A 238 -6.66 3.79 7.98
CA LEU A 238 -7.12 2.47 8.38
C LEU A 238 -6.54 1.42 7.44
N THR A 239 -5.92 0.40 8.03
CA THR A 239 -5.47 -0.79 7.32
C THR A 239 -6.17 -2.01 7.89
N VAL A 240 -6.73 -2.84 7.01
CA VAL A 240 -7.33 -4.13 7.35
C VAL A 240 -6.58 -5.22 6.61
N LEU A 241 -6.19 -6.25 7.35
CA LEU A 241 -5.62 -7.49 6.84
C LEU A 241 -6.52 -8.65 7.27
N VAL A 242 -6.90 -9.48 6.31
CA VAL A 242 -7.57 -10.76 6.57
C VAL A 242 -6.64 -11.85 6.06
N GLU A 243 -6.02 -12.58 6.98
CA GLU A 243 -5.14 -13.70 6.63
C GLU A 243 -5.96 -14.85 6.04
N ASP A 244 -5.44 -15.41 4.95
CA ASP A 244 -6.10 -16.47 4.16
C ASP A 244 -7.55 -16.15 3.72
N GLY A 245 -7.91 -14.85 3.73
CA GLY A 245 -9.27 -14.36 3.45
C GLY A 245 -9.62 -14.29 1.95
N GLY A 246 -8.69 -14.57 1.06
CA GLY A 246 -8.90 -14.49 -0.38
C GLY A 246 -8.77 -13.06 -0.93
N TYR A 247 -9.72 -12.64 -1.76
CA TYR A 247 -9.65 -11.34 -2.43
C TYR A 247 -9.91 -10.17 -1.48
N GLY A 248 -8.97 -9.22 -1.43
CA GLY A 248 -9.06 -8.06 -0.53
C GLY A 248 -10.32 -7.21 -0.70
N ASN A 249 -10.89 -7.15 -1.92
CA ASN A 249 -12.17 -6.48 -2.16
C ASN A 249 -13.34 -7.19 -1.48
N ASP A 250 -13.26 -8.50 -1.31
CA ASP A 250 -14.37 -9.31 -0.83
C ASP A 250 -14.31 -9.55 0.69
N CYS A 251 -13.11 -9.63 1.25
CA CYS A 251 -12.92 -9.90 2.68
C CYS A 251 -12.52 -8.66 3.50
N ALA A 252 -11.55 -7.86 3.04
CA ALA A 252 -11.04 -6.72 3.82
C ALA A 252 -11.81 -5.42 3.57
N ALA A 253 -12.27 -5.18 2.33
CA ALA A 253 -12.96 -3.95 1.98
C ALA A 253 -14.33 -3.79 2.67
N PRO A 254 -15.18 -4.83 2.89
CA PRO A 254 -16.40 -4.70 3.67
C PRO A 254 -16.15 -4.32 5.14
N ILE A 255 -15.06 -4.83 5.74
CA ILE A 255 -14.65 -4.47 7.10
C ILE A 255 -14.26 -2.98 7.16
N PHE A 256 -13.44 -2.54 6.20
CA PHE A 256 -13.07 -1.13 6.06
C PHE A 256 -14.32 -0.25 5.93
N HIS A 257 -15.23 -0.60 5.01
CA HIS A 257 -16.51 0.10 4.82
C HIS A 257 -17.28 0.22 6.13
N SER A 258 -17.50 -0.89 6.84
CA SER A 258 -18.29 -0.92 8.09
C SER A 258 -17.69 -0.04 9.18
N ILE A 259 -16.35 -0.05 9.32
CA ILE A 259 -15.65 0.81 10.29
C ILE A 259 -15.83 2.29 9.93
N VAL A 260 -15.65 2.64 8.65
CA VAL A 260 -15.82 4.04 8.20
C VAL A 260 -17.24 4.53 8.41
N GLU A 261 -18.25 3.74 8.02
CA GLU A 261 -19.67 4.08 8.23
C GLU A 261 -19.98 4.28 9.71
N LYS A 262 -19.43 3.43 10.60
CA LYS A 262 -19.64 3.51 12.05
C LYS A 262 -19.00 4.75 12.69
N ILE A 263 -17.84 5.20 12.19
CA ILE A 263 -17.19 6.43 12.70
C ILE A 263 -18.00 7.69 12.37
N TYR A 264 -18.79 7.65 11.30
CA TYR A 264 -19.60 8.78 10.82
C TYR A 264 -21.12 8.61 11.05
N GLU A 265 -21.53 7.63 11.86
CA GLU A 265 -22.88 7.56 12.43
C GLU A 265 -23.10 8.68 13.45
#